data_f3722f1047f72506329f604d533b80f7
#
_entry.id   f3722f1047f72506329f604d533b80f7
#
_cell.length_a   1.000
_cell.length_b   1.000
_cell.length_c   1.000
_cell.angle_alpha   90.00
_cell.angle_beta   90.00
_cell.angle_gamma   90.00
#
_symmetry.space_group_name_H-M   'P 1'
#
loop_
_entity.id
_entity.type
_entity.pdbx_description
1 polymer ?
#
loop_
_entity_poly.entity_id
_entity_poly.type
_entity_poly.pdbx_seq_one_letter_code
_entity_poly.pdbx_strand_id
1 'polypeptide(L)'
;MHTQPNHNGIELRHAESPAEILACYPVMRELRPHLATPEEFLERVQRQAEQGYRLLAAWRGDEALALAGYRGMEMLIHGKFIYVDDLVTCEDARGKRLGEQLLAHLYGMAWEQGCSRVMLDTGIANGLAQRFYFRMGMLPSGLHFGYQV
;
A
#
# COMPACT_ATOMS: atom_id res chain seq x y z
N MET A 1 3.07 -0.21 16.67
CA MET A 1 1.98 0.42 17.46
C MET A 1 0.65 0.03 16.85
N HIS A 2 -0.25 -0.50 17.64
CA HIS A 2 -1.62 -0.73 17.21
C HIS A 2 -2.36 0.61 17.27
N THR A 3 -2.84 1.05 16.11
CA THR A 3 -3.73 2.21 16.07
C THR A 3 -5.08 1.76 16.64
N GLN A 4 -5.61 2.48 17.62
CA GLN A 4 -6.94 2.19 18.16
C GLN A 4 -7.96 2.21 17.01
N PRO A 5 -8.96 1.31 17.03
CA PRO A 5 -10.01 1.32 16.00
C PRO A 5 -10.70 2.70 15.99
N ASN A 6 -10.94 3.21 14.79
CA ASN A 6 -11.71 4.44 14.62
C ASN A 6 -13.19 4.20 14.97
N HIS A 7 -14.02 5.27 14.96
CA HIS A 7 -15.46 5.20 15.27
C HIS A 7 -16.24 4.17 14.44
N ASN A 8 -15.67 3.68 13.33
CA ASN A 8 -16.29 2.69 12.46
C ASN A 8 -15.76 1.26 12.68
N GLY A 9 -14.97 1.03 13.75
CA GLY A 9 -14.38 -0.27 14.05
C GLY A 9 -13.24 -0.68 13.11
N ILE A 10 -12.63 0.27 12.40
CA ILE A 10 -11.51 0.03 11.49
C ILE A 10 -10.20 0.32 12.20
N GLU A 11 -9.27 -0.64 12.15
CA GLU A 11 -7.91 -0.53 12.69
C GLU A 11 -6.90 -0.58 11.54
N LEU A 12 -5.90 0.31 11.56
CA LEU A 12 -4.75 0.23 10.67
C LEU A 12 -3.61 -0.48 11.38
N ARG A 13 -3.20 -1.62 10.84
CA ARG A 13 -2.04 -2.37 11.36
C ARG A 13 -1.40 -3.20 10.27
N HIS A 14 -0.12 -3.53 10.47
CA HIS A 14 0.61 -4.36 9.52
C HIS A 14 0.15 -5.82 9.58
N ALA A 15 0.10 -6.46 8.42
CA ALA A 15 -0.02 -7.90 8.30
C ALA A 15 1.39 -8.50 8.39
N GLU A 16 1.70 -9.18 9.48
CA GLU A 16 3.06 -9.66 9.76
C GLU A 16 3.13 -11.19 9.79
N SER A 17 2.14 -11.86 10.36
CA SER A 17 2.11 -13.32 10.38
C SER A 17 1.67 -13.90 9.03
N PRO A 18 2.03 -15.15 8.71
CA PRO A 18 1.52 -15.82 7.52
C PRO A 18 0.00 -15.83 7.43
N ALA A 19 -0.71 -16.03 8.53
CA ALA A 19 -2.18 -16.00 8.57
C ALA A 19 -2.73 -14.62 8.21
N GLU A 20 -2.13 -13.56 8.74
CA GLU A 20 -2.55 -12.19 8.44
C GLU A 20 -2.27 -11.81 6.98
N ILE A 21 -1.12 -12.22 6.44
CA ILE A 21 -0.80 -12.00 5.02
C ILE A 21 -1.79 -12.73 4.13
N LEU A 22 -2.09 -13.99 4.43
CA LEU A 22 -3.09 -14.77 3.68
C LEU A 22 -4.47 -14.12 3.73
N ALA A 23 -4.86 -13.52 4.86
CA ALA A 23 -6.12 -12.79 4.99
C ALA A 23 -6.19 -11.55 4.08
N CYS A 24 -5.07 -11.01 3.65
CA CYS A 24 -5.01 -9.89 2.71
C CYS A 24 -5.16 -10.30 1.24
N TYR A 25 -5.02 -11.58 0.92
CA TYR A 25 -5.03 -12.05 -0.46
C TYR A 25 -6.30 -11.69 -1.25
N PRO A 26 -7.52 -11.85 -0.70
CA PRO A 26 -8.73 -11.50 -1.44
C PRO A 26 -8.75 -10.03 -1.92
N VAL A 27 -8.19 -9.12 -1.14
CA VAL A 27 -8.10 -7.70 -1.51
C VAL A 27 -6.97 -7.47 -2.51
N MET A 28 -5.78 -8.03 -2.27
CA MET A 28 -4.65 -7.87 -3.19
C MET A 28 -4.96 -8.46 -4.57
N ARG A 29 -5.70 -9.54 -4.64
CA ARG A 29 -6.12 -10.16 -5.91
C ARG A 29 -6.94 -9.20 -6.79
N GLU A 30 -7.70 -8.29 -6.20
CA GLU A 30 -8.46 -7.29 -6.99
C GLU A 30 -7.50 -6.36 -7.75
N LEU A 31 -6.36 -6.03 -7.17
CA LEU A 31 -5.34 -5.20 -7.80
C LEU A 31 -4.39 -6.01 -8.70
N ARG A 32 -4.01 -7.19 -8.24
CA ARG A 32 -3.01 -8.08 -8.86
C ARG A 32 -3.63 -9.43 -9.24
N PRO A 33 -4.53 -9.49 -10.23
CA PRO A 33 -5.27 -10.71 -10.56
C PRO A 33 -4.38 -11.85 -11.10
N HIS A 34 -3.15 -11.55 -11.49
CA HIS A 34 -2.16 -12.55 -11.90
C HIS A 34 -1.64 -13.40 -10.74
N LEU A 35 -1.85 -13.00 -9.48
CA LEU A 35 -1.53 -13.81 -8.32
C LEU A 35 -2.58 -14.93 -8.21
N ALA A 36 -2.22 -16.13 -8.64
CA ALA A 36 -3.17 -17.22 -8.86
C ALA A 36 -3.66 -17.85 -7.56
N THR A 37 -2.82 -17.92 -6.53
CA THR A 37 -3.12 -18.58 -5.25
C THR A 37 -2.71 -17.73 -4.05
N PRO A 38 -3.36 -17.93 -2.88
CA PRO A 38 -2.93 -17.30 -1.64
C PRO A 38 -1.49 -17.64 -1.26
N GLU A 39 -1.08 -18.87 -1.52
CA GLU A 39 0.28 -19.36 -1.20
C GLU A 39 1.34 -18.64 -2.04
N GLU A 40 1.08 -18.43 -3.33
CA GLU A 40 1.96 -17.63 -4.20
C GLU A 40 2.11 -16.21 -3.67
N PHE A 41 1.01 -15.60 -3.25
CA PHE A 41 1.03 -14.27 -2.66
C PHE A 41 1.87 -14.23 -1.39
N LEU A 42 1.66 -15.18 -0.47
CA LEU A 42 2.43 -15.28 0.76
C LEU A 42 3.93 -15.40 0.48
N GLU A 43 4.32 -16.29 -0.41
CA GLU A 43 5.73 -16.51 -0.77
C GLU A 43 6.36 -15.23 -1.35
N ARG A 44 5.65 -14.51 -2.20
CA ARG A 44 6.14 -13.25 -2.79
C ARG A 44 6.29 -12.16 -1.74
N VAL A 45 5.33 -12.03 -0.83
CA VAL A 45 5.43 -11.06 0.28
C VAL A 45 6.62 -11.38 1.16
N GLN A 46 6.85 -12.66 1.49
CA GLN A 46 7.98 -13.06 2.32
C GLN A 46 9.33 -12.78 1.65
N ARG A 47 9.46 -13.04 0.34
CA ARG A 47 10.69 -12.69 -0.39
C ARG A 47 10.92 -11.18 -0.45
N GLN A 48 9.86 -10.41 -0.70
CA GLN A 48 9.96 -8.94 -0.78
C GLN A 48 10.20 -8.31 0.60
N ALA A 49 9.79 -8.97 1.68
CA ALA A 49 10.11 -8.52 3.03
C ALA A 49 11.62 -8.44 3.28
N GLU A 50 12.40 -9.31 2.64
CA GLU A 50 13.88 -9.25 2.69
C GLU A 50 14.43 -7.97 2.05
N GLN A 51 13.66 -7.33 1.17
CA GLN A 51 13.96 -6.06 0.53
C GLN A 51 13.22 -4.88 1.18
N GLY A 52 12.69 -5.08 2.39
CA GLY A 52 12.03 -4.05 3.15
C GLY A 52 10.54 -3.87 2.89
N TYR A 53 9.92 -4.71 2.06
CA TYR A 53 8.48 -4.64 1.80
C TYR A 53 7.69 -4.92 3.06
N ARG A 54 6.69 -4.08 3.34
CA ARG A 54 5.75 -4.25 4.44
C ARG A 54 4.32 -4.04 3.93
N LEU A 55 3.39 -4.73 4.55
CA LEU A 55 1.98 -4.68 4.16
C LEU A 55 1.16 -4.07 5.29
N LEU A 56 0.74 -2.82 5.10
CA LEU A 56 -0.18 -2.14 6.01
C LEU A 56 -1.62 -2.40 5.53
N ALA A 57 -2.49 -2.77 6.44
CA ALA A 57 -3.88 -3.06 6.11
C ALA A 57 -4.86 -2.32 7.01
N ALA A 58 -6.03 -2.03 6.46
CA ALA A 58 -7.20 -1.57 7.20
C ALA A 58 -8.06 -2.79 7.52
N TRP A 59 -8.25 -3.05 8.81
CA TRP A 59 -8.90 -4.25 9.31
C TRP A 59 -10.24 -3.93 9.97
N ARG A 60 -11.21 -4.79 9.71
CA ARG A 60 -12.43 -4.89 10.55
C ARG A 60 -12.41 -6.28 11.18
N GLY A 61 -12.02 -6.33 12.48
CA GLY A 61 -11.70 -7.61 13.11
C GLY A 61 -10.55 -8.31 12.38
N ASP A 62 -10.78 -9.51 11.87
CA ASP A 62 -9.80 -10.30 11.14
C ASP A 62 -9.93 -10.17 9.60
N GLU A 63 -10.83 -9.31 9.13
CA GLU A 63 -11.05 -9.08 7.71
C GLU A 63 -10.27 -7.85 7.23
N ALA A 64 -9.39 -8.04 6.25
CA ALA A 64 -8.72 -6.93 5.58
C ALA A 64 -9.65 -6.29 4.53
N LEU A 65 -9.75 -4.97 4.54
CA LEU A 65 -10.62 -4.20 3.64
C LEU A 65 -9.83 -3.37 2.63
N ALA A 66 -8.64 -2.95 2.99
CA ALA A 66 -7.78 -2.15 2.14
C ALA A 66 -6.32 -2.40 2.50
N LEU A 67 -5.43 -2.23 1.54
CA LEU A 67 -4.00 -2.55 1.68
C LEU A 67 -3.14 -1.44 1.12
N ALA A 68 -1.99 -1.21 1.78
CA ALA A 68 -0.88 -0.44 1.24
C ALA A 68 0.39 -1.28 1.41
N GLY A 69 0.90 -1.83 0.31
CA GLY A 69 2.21 -2.46 0.26
C GLY A 69 3.27 -1.40 -0.03
N TYR A 70 4.29 -1.31 0.80
CA TYR A 70 5.28 -0.25 0.68
C TYR A 70 6.66 -0.71 1.16
N ARG A 71 7.67 0.06 0.82
CA ARG A 71 9.04 -0.15 1.30
C ARG A 71 9.76 1.17 1.52
N GLY A 72 10.69 1.20 2.46
CA GLY A 72 11.65 2.29 2.58
C GLY A 72 12.75 2.13 1.55
N MET A 73 13.11 3.22 0.88
CA MET A 73 14.16 3.26 -0.12
C MET A 73 15.08 4.47 0.10
N GLU A 74 16.30 4.38 -0.42
CA GLU A 74 17.21 5.51 -0.47
C GLU A 74 17.79 5.62 -1.88
N MET A 75 17.71 6.80 -2.45
CA MET A 75 18.29 7.13 -3.76
C MET A 75 19.14 8.40 -3.65
N LEU A 76 20.14 8.52 -4.49
CA LEU A 76 20.97 9.73 -4.52
C LEU A 76 20.15 10.99 -4.78
N ILE A 77 19.14 10.90 -5.65
CA ILE A 77 18.30 12.06 -6.02
C ILE A 77 17.29 12.45 -4.94
N HIS A 78 16.73 11.50 -4.21
CA HIS A 78 15.64 11.74 -3.27
C HIS A 78 16.04 11.59 -1.80
N GLY A 79 17.23 11.01 -1.52
CA GLY A 79 17.54 10.58 -0.17
C GLY A 79 16.62 9.44 0.27
N LYS A 80 16.26 9.40 1.54
CA LYS A 80 15.33 8.41 2.09
C LYS A 80 13.90 8.78 1.75
N PHE A 81 13.12 7.81 1.32
CA PHE A 81 11.70 7.98 1.01
C PHE A 81 10.94 6.67 1.17
N ILE A 82 9.62 6.75 1.24
CA ILE A 82 8.73 5.60 1.19
C ILE A 82 8.21 5.44 -0.23
N TYR A 83 8.34 4.23 -0.78
CA TYR A 83 7.77 3.86 -2.07
C TYR A 83 6.56 2.94 -1.85
N VAL A 84 5.41 3.29 -2.40
CA VAL A 84 4.17 2.50 -2.32
C VAL A 84 4.07 1.63 -3.56
N ASP A 85 4.26 0.33 -3.39
CA ASP A 85 4.18 -0.67 -4.46
C ASP A 85 2.72 -0.95 -4.84
N ASP A 86 1.85 -1.06 -3.84
CA ASP A 86 0.47 -1.52 -3.99
C ASP A 86 -0.46 -0.70 -3.10
N LEU A 87 -1.55 -0.20 -3.66
CA LEU A 87 -2.59 0.49 -2.89
C LEU A 87 -3.95 0.08 -3.45
N VAL A 88 -4.77 -0.56 -2.63
CA VAL A 88 -6.05 -1.10 -3.05
C VAL A 88 -7.07 -1.11 -1.92
N THR A 89 -8.31 -0.80 -2.25
CA THR A 89 -9.47 -0.99 -1.36
C THR A 89 -10.40 -2.02 -2.00
N CYS A 90 -10.87 -3.00 -1.24
CA CYS A 90 -11.79 -3.98 -1.76
C CYS A 90 -13.07 -3.29 -2.25
N GLU A 91 -13.72 -3.88 -3.26
CA GLU A 91 -14.88 -3.29 -3.91
C GLU A 91 -16.00 -2.95 -2.91
N ASP A 92 -16.29 -3.87 -1.97
CA ASP A 92 -17.34 -3.70 -0.98
C ASP A 92 -17.07 -2.61 0.05
N ALA A 93 -15.83 -2.17 0.20
CA ALA A 93 -15.42 -1.15 1.16
C ALA A 93 -15.10 0.20 0.50
N ARG A 94 -15.29 0.35 -0.81
CA ARG A 94 -15.10 1.62 -1.50
C ARG A 94 -16.08 2.68 -0.97
N GLY A 95 -15.63 3.95 -0.97
CA GLY A 95 -16.41 5.06 -0.41
C GLY A 95 -16.22 5.31 1.08
N LYS A 96 -15.46 4.45 1.78
CA LYS A 96 -15.14 4.60 3.21
C LYS A 96 -13.82 5.34 3.48
N ARG A 97 -13.20 5.88 2.44
CA ARG A 97 -11.92 6.62 2.51
C ARG A 97 -10.76 5.81 3.11
N LEU A 98 -10.74 4.50 2.93
CA LEU A 98 -9.69 3.65 3.48
C LEU A 98 -8.33 3.88 2.80
N GLY A 99 -8.33 4.09 1.48
CA GLY A 99 -7.11 4.45 0.75
C GLY A 99 -6.51 5.76 1.23
N GLU A 100 -7.35 6.75 1.51
CA GLU A 100 -6.94 8.04 2.09
C GLU A 100 -6.31 7.83 3.47
N GLN A 101 -6.92 7.03 4.33
CA GLN A 101 -6.41 6.74 5.67
C GLN A 101 -5.06 6.03 5.63
N LEU A 102 -4.92 5.03 4.74
CA LEU A 102 -3.65 4.31 4.56
C LEU A 102 -2.55 5.25 4.08
N LEU A 103 -2.82 6.07 3.08
CA LEU A 103 -1.84 6.98 2.52
C LEU A 103 -1.45 8.07 3.53
N ALA A 104 -2.41 8.62 4.26
CA ALA A 104 -2.15 9.57 5.33
C ALA A 104 -1.28 8.97 6.44
N HIS A 105 -1.51 7.70 6.79
CA HIS A 105 -0.68 6.98 7.75
C HIS A 105 0.77 6.88 7.25
N LEU A 106 0.97 6.55 5.98
CA LEU A 106 2.30 6.49 5.38
C LEU A 106 3.00 7.86 5.35
N TYR A 107 2.26 8.94 5.13
CA TYR A 107 2.81 10.30 5.22
C TYR A 107 3.36 10.58 6.63
N GLY A 108 2.59 10.21 7.66
CA GLY A 108 3.03 10.36 9.05
C GLY A 108 4.29 9.54 9.34
N MET A 109 4.33 8.29 8.89
CA MET A 109 5.52 7.43 9.05
C MET A 109 6.74 8.02 8.33
N ALA A 110 6.56 8.52 7.12
CA ALA A 110 7.64 9.15 6.35
C ALA A 110 8.22 10.35 7.10
N TRP A 111 7.35 11.18 7.64
CA TRP A 111 7.75 12.33 8.46
C TRP A 111 8.56 11.90 9.68
N GLU A 112 8.06 10.94 10.45
CA GLU A 112 8.73 10.42 11.65
C GLU A 112 10.09 9.79 11.37
N GLN A 113 10.22 9.15 10.20
CA GLN A 113 11.46 8.48 9.79
C GLN A 113 12.46 9.40 9.09
N GLY A 114 12.15 10.69 8.95
CA GLY A 114 13.01 11.63 8.26
C GLY A 114 13.08 11.42 6.75
N CYS A 115 12.05 10.83 6.16
CA CYS A 115 11.95 10.67 4.71
C CYS A 115 11.61 11.98 4.03
N SER A 116 12.13 12.19 2.83
CA SER A 116 11.88 13.41 2.05
C SER A 116 10.51 13.38 1.36
N ARG A 117 9.98 12.19 1.06
CA ARG A 117 8.73 12.04 0.31
C ARG A 117 8.13 10.65 0.41
N VAL A 118 6.89 10.53 0.00
CA VAL A 118 6.21 9.27 -0.33
C VAL A 118 5.99 9.25 -1.84
N MET A 119 6.38 8.19 -2.51
CA MET A 119 6.30 8.06 -3.96
C MET A 119 5.53 6.81 -4.35
N LEU A 120 4.89 6.86 -5.50
CA LEU A 120 4.23 5.71 -6.12
C LEU A 120 4.17 5.90 -7.64
N ASP A 121 3.87 4.82 -8.34
CA ASP A 121 3.58 4.84 -9.76
C ASP A 121 2.13 4.43 -10.00
N THR A 122 1.53 4.96 -11.06
CA THR A 122 0.23 4.52 -11.56
C THR A 122 0.24 4.53 -13.09
N GLY A 123 -0.62 3.71 -13.68
CA GLY A 123 -0.73 3.68 -15.14
C GLY A 123 -1.19 5.03 -15.70
N ILE A 124 -0.60 5.43 -16.83
CA ILE A 124 -0.95 6.68 -17.52
C ILE A 124 -2.46 6.73 -17.86
N ALA A 125 -3.05 5.57 -18.17
CA ALA A 125 -4.46 5.47 -18.51
C ALA A 125 -5.39 5.43 -17.28
N ASN A 126 -4.85 5.29 -16.06
CA ASN A 126 -5.66 5.17 -14.84
C ASN A 126 -6.04 6.55 -14.29
N GLY A 127 -6.98 7.22 -14.96
CA GLY A 127 -7.41 8.57 -14.59
C GLY A 127 -8.04 8.68 -13.21
N LEU A 128 -8.76 7.66 -12.76
CA LEU A 128 -9.39 7.66 -11.43
C LEU A 128 -8.34 7.61 -10.31
N ALA A 129 -7.31 6.78 -10.46
CA ALA A 129 -6.22 6.73 -9.51
C ALA A 129 -5.45 8.06 -9.48
N GLN A 130 -5.15 8.63 -10.65
CA GLN A 130 -4.47 9.93 -10.74
C GLN A 130 -5.27 11.02 -10.04
N ARG A 131 -6.58 11.06 -10.25
CA ARG A 131 -7.48 12.00 -9.58
C ARG A 131 -7.43 11.86 -8.06
N PHE A 132 -7.41 10.64 -7.56
CA PHE A 132 -7.25 10.36 -6.14
C PHE A 132 -5.91 10.88 -5.61
N TYR A 133 -4.81 10.63 -6.32
CA TYR A 133 -3.49 11.10 -5.88
C TYR A 133 -3.38 12.62 -5.87
N PHE A 134 -3.97 13.31 -6.84
CA PHE A 134 -4.06 14.78 -6.81
C PHE A 134 -4.80 15.27 -5.56
N ARG A 135 -5.92 14.63 -5.19
CA ARG A 135 -6.64 14.98 -3.97
C ARG A 135 -5.80 14.75 -2.71
N MET A 136 -4.93 13.75 -2.72
CA MET A 136 -4.02 13.47 -1.62
C MET A 136 -2.77 14.37 -1.60
N GLY A 137 -2.71 15.36 -2.46
CA GLY A 137 -1.60 16.32 -2.53
C GLY A 137 -0.37 15.81 -3.27
N MET A 138 -0.47 14.69 -3.98
CA MET A 138 0.63 14.16 -4.78
C MET A 138 0.62 14.78 -6.18
N LEU A 139 1.82 15.05 -6.70
CA LEU A 139 2.01 15.61 -8.04
C LEU A 139 2.91 14.68 -8.86
N PRO A 140 2.64 14.51 -10.15
CA PRO A 140 3.55 13.77 -11.02
C PRO A 140 4.84 14.58 -11.20
N SER A 141 5.98 14.02 -10.82
CA SER A 141 7.27 14.70 -10.84
C SER A 141 8.26 14.10 -11.83
N GLY A 142 7.90 13.01 -12.50
CA GLY A 142 8.75 12.33 -13.47
C GLY A 142 7.98 11.28 -14.25
N LEU A 143 8.65 10.68 -15.22
CA LEU A 143 8.13 9.56 -16.02
C LEU A 143 8.89 8.29 -15.69
N HIS A 144 8.17 7.19 -15.57
CA HIS A 144 8.74 5.87 -15.36
C HIS A 144 8.85 5.15 -16.71
N PHE A 145 10.06 4.82 -17.13
CA PHE A 145 10.31 4.10 -18.37
C PHE A 145 10.64 2.65 -18.08
N GLY A 146 10.00 1.73 -18.77
CA GLY A 146 10.26 0.30 -18.66
C GLY A 146 10.57 -0.32 -20.02
N TYR A 147 11.45 -1.32 -20.03
CA TYR A 147 11.70 -2.18 -21.20
C TYR A 147 11.40 -3.61 -20.78
N GLN A 148 10.53 -4.28 -21.54
CA GLN A 148 10.16 -5.66 -21.24
C GLN A 148 11.19 -6.62 -21.81
N VAL A 149 11.74 -7.50 -20.98
CA VAL A 149 12.70 -8.54 -21.33
C VAL A 149 12.03 -9.88 -21.48
#